data_3db005be28101172f5960d5815b6c1fd
#
_entry.id   3db005be28101172f5960d5815b6c1fd
#
_cell.length_a   1.000
_cell.length_b   1.000
_cell.length_c   1.000
_cell.angle_alpha   90.00
_cell.angle_beta   90.00
_cell.angle_gamma   90.00
#
_symmetry.space_group_name_H-M   'P 1'
#
loop_
_entity.id
_entity.type
_entity.pdbx_description
1 polymer ?
#
loop_
_entity_poly.entity_id
_entity_poly.type
_entity_poly.pdbx_seq_one_letter_code
_entity_poly.pdbx_strand_id
1 'polypeptide(L)'
;AERHQVLISITGHIGDGNLHPGIIMDRRFPESVRRAEQAMAEIAREALNLGGTLSGEHGIGLLKAPFLEWEFGEAGVSLMRRLKRAFDPHGIMNPGKILGGGMAGVRD
;
A
#
# COMPACT_ATOMS: atom_id res chain seq x y z
N ALA A 1 -11.00 -7.86 -11.92
CA ALA A 1 -10.32 -8.96 -12.62
C ALA A 1 -10.44 -8.79 -14.14
N GLU A 2 -11.62 -8.84 -14.71
CA GLU A 2 -11.86 -8.77 -16.16
C GLU A 2 -11.29 -7.51 -16.81
N ARG A 3 -11.55 -6.33 -16.22
CA ARG A 3 -11.08 -5.02 -16.73
C ARG A 3 -9.57 -4.97 -16.94
N HIS A 4 -8.80 -5.58 -16.05
CA HIS A 4 -7.34 -5.60 -16.11
C HIS A 4 -6.78 -6.92 -16.65
N GLN A 5 -7.63 -7.87 -17.02
CA GLN A 5 -7.22 -9.20 -17.49
C GLN A 5 -6.24 -9.89 -16.52
N VAL A 6 -6.56 -9.86 -15.24
CA VAL A 6 -5.79 -10.52 -14.17
C VAL A 6 -6.66 -11.54 -13.45
N LEU A 7 -6.02 -12.60 -12.95
CA LEU A 7 -6.65 -13.58 -12.09
C LEU A 7 -6.53 -13.11 -10.63
N ILE A 8 -7.67 -13.05 -9.92
CA ILE A 8 -7.72 -12.63 -8.53
C ILE A 8 -8.36 -13.74 -7.72
N SER A 9 -7.65 -14.21 -6.70
CA SER A 9 -8.23 -15.05 -5.64
C SER A 9 -8.64 -14.14 -4.48
N ILE A 10 -9.75 -14.46 -3.82
CA ILE A 10 -10.21 -13.70 -2.66
C ILE A 10 -10.40 -14.66 -1.50
N THR A 11 -9.70 -14.40 -0.42
CA THR A 11 -9.88 -15.02 0.88
C THR A 11 -10.11 -13.94 1.93
N GLY A 12 -10.40 -14.30 3.17
CA GLY A 12 -10.48 -13.28 4.23
C GLY A 12 -11.42 -13.66 5.36
N HIS A 13 -11.62 -12.68 6.23
CA HIS A 13 -12.48 -12.74 7.41
C HIS A 13 -13.74 -11.90 7.12
N ILE A 14 -14.66 -12.47 6.33
CA ILE A 14 -15.78 -11.72 5.77
C ILE A 14 -16.72 -11.17 6.84
N GLY A 15 -16.82 -11.85 7.99
CA GLY A 15 -17.59 -11.37 9.14
C GLY A 15 -17.05 -10.07 9.75
N ASP A 16 -15.75 -9.81 9.57
CA ASP A 16 -15.08 -8.60 10.02
C ASP A 16 -14.90 -7.56 8.89
N GLY A 17 -15.41 -7.86 7.70
CA GLY A 17 -15.23 -7.01 6.53
C GLY A 17 -13.79 -6.98 5.99
N ASN A 18 -12.96 -7.96 6.37
CA ASN A 18 -11.56 -8.03 5.99
C ASN A 18 -11.36 -9.01 4.83
N LEU A 19 -10.95 -8.50 3.67
CA LEU A 19 -10.74 -9.28 2.46
C LEU A 19 -9.27 -9.26 2.04
N HIS A 20 -8.79 -10.40 1.57
CA HIS A 20 -7.42 -10.59 1.05
C HIS A 20 -7.47 -10.89 -0.46
N PRO A 21 -7.55 -9.88 -1.34
CA PRO A 21 -7.46 -10.10 -2.77
C PRO A 21 -6.01 -10.44 -3.16
N GLY A 22 -5.77 -11.65 -3.61
CA GLY A 22 -4.49 -12.10 -4.14
C GLY A 22 -4.49 -11.99 -5.67
N ILE A 23 -3.66 -11.11 -6.22
CA ILE A 23 -3.53 -10.92 -7.66
C ILE A 23 -2.42 -11.83 -8.17
N ILE A 24 -2.77 -12.72 -9.09
CA ILE A 24 -1.83 -13.65 -9.71
C ILE A 24 -1.20 -12.96 -10.92
N MET A 25 0.14 -12.88 -10.92
CA MET A 25 0.91 -12.29 -12.01
C MET A 25 2.16 -13.11 -12.31
N ASP A 26 2.60 -13.06 -13.54
CA ASP A 26 3.90 -13.62 -13.94
C ASP A 26 4.93 -12.48 -14.02
N ARG A 27 5.88 -12.49 -13.09
CA ARG A 27 6.92 -11.45 -12.97
C ARG A 27 7.91 -11.42 -14.13
N ARG A 28 7.96 -12.48 -14.95
CA ARG A 28 8.80 -12.54 -16.15
C ARG A 28 8.28 -11.63 -17.26
N PHE A 29 7.01 -11.26 -17.22
CA PHE A 29 6.36 -10.40 -18.21
C PHE A 29 6.01 -9.04 -17.58
N PRO A 30 6.72 -7.95 -17.97
CA PRO A 30 6.47 -6.61 -17.42
C PRO A 30 5.00 -6.15 -17.56
N GLU A 31 4.35 -6.56 -18.64
CA GLU A 31 2.93 -6.26 -18.88
C GLU A 31 2.01 -6.92 -17.85
N SER A 32 2.32 -8.15 -17.42
CA SER A 32 1.58 -8.84 -16.36
C SER A 32 1.71 -8.11 -15.02
N VAL A 33 2.91 -7.63 -14.71
CA VAL A 33 3.19 -6.84 -13.50
C VAL A 33 2.41 -5.54 -13.53
N ARG A 34 2.47 -4.80 -14.64
CA ARG A 34 1.76 -3.53 -14.80
C ARG A 34 0.25 -3.68 -14.62
N ARG A 35 -0.34 -4.71 -15.22
CA ARG A 35 -1.78 -4.99 -15.07
C ARG A 35 -2.15 -5.31 -13.62
N ALA A 36 -1.32 -6.07 -12.93
CA ALA A 36 -1.51 -6.39 -11.52
C ALA A 36 -1.44 -5.15 -10.63
N GLU A 37 -0.48 -4.26 -10.88
CA GLU A 37 -0.35 -2.98 -10.17
C GLU A 37 -1.56 -2.06 -10.39
N GLN A 38 -2.06 -1.97 -11.61
CA GLN A 38 -3.26 -1.21 -11.94
C GLN A 38 -4.51 -1.79 -11.23
N ALA A 39 -4.65 -3.12 -11.21
CA ALA A 39 -5.73 -3.78 -10.50
C ALA A 39 -5.66 -3.53 -8.98
N MET A 40 -4.46 -3.58 -8.41
CA MET A 40 -4.23 -3.27 -6.99
C MET A 40 -4.63 -1.83 -6.66
N ALA A 41 -4.24 -0.87 -7.50
CA ALA A 41 -4.58 0.54 -7.32
C ALA A 41 -6.10 0.76 -7.39
N GLU A 42 -6.80 0.10 -8.31
CA GLU A 42 -8.26 0.17 -8.42
C GLU A 42 -8.94 -0.43 -7.19
N ILE A 43 -8.50 -1.58 -6.71
CA ILE A 43 -9.03 -2.21 -5.48
C ILE A 43 -8.84 -1.29 -4.28
N ALA A 44 -7.64 -0.71 -4.13
CA ALA A 44 -7.36 0.23 -3.04
C ALA A 44 -8.30 1.44 -3.07
N ARG A 45 -8.51 2.02 -4.26
CA ARG A 45 -9.40 3.17 -4.44
C ARG A 45 -10.84 2.82 -4.12
N GLU A 46 -11.33 1.68 -4.60
CA GLU A 46 -12.71 1.23 -4.32
C GLU A 46 -12.92 0.91 -2.84
N ALA A 47 -11.94 0.32 -2.17
CA ALA A 47 -12.01 0.10 -0.72
C ALA A 47 -12.19 1.42 0.04
N LEU A 48 -11.43 2.46 -0.32
CA LEU A 48 -11.55 3.79 0.29
C LEU A 48 -12.89 4.47 -0.07
N ASN A 49 -13.35 4.36 -1.32
CA ASN A 49 -14.64 4.91 -1.76
C ASN A 49 -15.82 4.32 -0.98
N LEU A 50 -15.71 3.06 -0.59
CA LEU A 50 -16.72 2.36 0.22
C LEU A 50 -16.60 2.64 1.72
N GLY A 51 -15.70 3.52 2.14
CA GLY A 51 -15.47 3.86 3.54
C GLY A 51 -14.59 2.85 4.29
N GLY A 52 -13.90 1.98 3.55
CA GLY A 52 -12.92 1.04 4.10
C GLY A 52 -11.53 1.65 4.27
N THR A 53 -10.55 0.79 4.47
CA THR A 53 -9.14 1.15 4.66
C THR A 53 -8.23 0.32 3.74
N LEU A 54 -7.02 0.78 3.52
CA LEU A 54 -6.01 0.09 2.70
C LEU A 54 -5.55 -1.24 3.31
N SER A 55 -5.62 -1.38 4.62
CA SER A 55 -5.16 -2.59 5.31
C SER A 55 -6.07 -2.94 6.47
N GLY A 56 -6.67 -4.14 6.39
CA GLY A 56 -7.43 -4.70 7.50
C GLY A 56 -6.52 -5.12 8.66
N GLU A 57 -5.50 -5.94 8.37
CA GLU A 57 -4.62 -6.50 9.41
C GLU A 57 -3.14 -6.62 9.01
N HIS A 58 -2.82 -6.70 7.71
CA HIS A 58 -1.45 -6.97 7.25
C HIS A 58 -0.51 -5.75 7.29
N GLY A 59 -1.06 -4.55 7.48
CA GLY A 59 -0.29 -3.31 7.42
C GLY A 59 -0.02 -2.83 6.00
N ILE A 60 0.69 -1.72 5.89
CA ILE A 60 0.94 -1.03 4.63
C ILE A 60 2.15 -1.62 3.88
N GLY A 61 3.28 -1.79 4.58
CA GLY A 61 4.51 -2.29 3.99
C GLY A 61 4.99 -1.44 2.82
N LEU A 62 5.53 -2.10 1.79
CA LEU A 62 5.99 -1.46 0.56
C LEU A 62 4.89 -1.38 -0.51
N LEU A 63 4.04 -2.41 -0.59
CA LEU A 63 3.07 -2.54 -1.67
C LEU A 63 1.95 -1.50 -1.62
N LYS A 64 1.51 -1.14 -0.42
CA LYS A 64 0.42 -0.18 -0.21
C LYS A 64 0.92 1.24 0.08
N ALA A 65 2.23 1.42 0.27
CA ALA A 65 2.83 2.73 0.54
C ALA A 65 2.46 3.81 -0.49
N PRO A 66 2.38 3.54 -1.80
CA PRO A 66 1.96 4.53 -2.79
C PRO A 66 0.54 5.05 -2.60
N PHE A 67 -0.33 4.31 -1.90
CA PHE A 67 -1.74 4.66 -1.70
C PHE A 67 -2.01 5.33 -0.35
N LEU A 68 -1.00 5.43 0.52
CA LEU A 68 -1.15 5.92 1.89
C LEU A 68 -1.75 7.33 1.95
N GLU A 69 -1.33 8.19 1.03
CA GLU A 69 -1.84 9.57 0.94
C GLU A 69 -3.30 9.65 0.48
N TRP A 70 -3.80 8.64 -0.24
CA TRP A 70 -5.21 8.58 -0.62
C TRP A 70 -6.14 8.41 0.58
N GLU A 71 -5.68 7.72 1.62
CA GLU A 71 -6.46 7.49 2.85
C GLU A 71 -6.28 8.62 3.87
N PHE A 72 -5.04 9.07 4.08
CA PHE A 72 -4.70 9.97 5.19
C PHE A 72 -4.42 11.41 4.76
N GLY A 73 -4.34 11.67 3.47
CA GLY A 73 -3.95 12.97 2.92
C GLY A 73 -2.50 13.34 3.23
N GLU A 74 -2.05 14.46 2.67
CA GLU A 74 -0.70 14.98 2.87
C GLU A 74 -0.40 15.27 4.35
N ALA A 75 -1.35 15.89 5.05
CA ALA A 75 -1.18 16.23 6.47
C ALA A 75 -1.00 14.99 7.35
N GLY A 76 -1.80 13.93 7.11
CA GLY A 76 -1.68 12.67 7.84
C GLY A 76 -0.34 11.99 7.59
N VAL A 77 0.09 11.90 6.33
CA VAL A 77 1.39 11.30 5.97
C VAL A 77 2.55 12.14 6.53
N SER A 78 2.44 13.46 6.53
CA SER A 78 3.41 14.36 7.17
C SER A 78 3.54 14.10 8.67
N LEU A 79 2.41 13.92 9.37
CA LEU A 79 2.42 13.55 10.78
C LEU A 79 3.11 12.21 11.02
N MET A 80 2.82 11.20 10.20
CA MET A 80 3.47 9.88 10.29
C MET A 80 5.00 10.00 10.11
N ARG A 81 5.47 10.83 9.16
CA ARG A 81 6.91 11.10 8.99
C ARG A 81 7.53 11.78 10.20
N ARG A 82 6.81 12.71 10.84
CA ARG A 82 7.28 13.37 12.06
C ARG A 82 7.41 12.38 13.22
N LEU A 83 6.43 11.51 13.41
CA LEU A 83 6.48 10.44 14.41
C LEU A 83 7.65 9.50 14.15
N LYS A 84 7.83 9.05 12.89
CA LYS A 84 8.96 8.20 12.51
C LYS A 84 10.29 8.85 12.87
N ARG A 85 10.49 10.13 12.58
CA ARG A 85 11.73 10.85 12.91
C ARG A 85 11.93 11.03 14.42
N ALA A 86 10.84 11.19 15.18
CA ALA A 86 10.93 11.34 16.62
C ALA A 86 11.41 10.05 17.30
N PHE A 87 10.94 8.89 16.83
CA PHE A 87 11.33 7.58 17.40
C PHE A 87 12.60 7.00 16.78
N ASP A 88 12.91 7.34 15.55
CA ASP A 88 14.06 6.83 14.81
C ASP A 88 14.78 7.96 14.07
N PRO A 89 15.46 8.86 14.83
CA PRO A 89 16.09 10.03 14.25
C PRO A 89 17.25 9.70 13.30
N HIS A 90 17.85 8.53 13.46
CA HIS A 90 18.96 8.08 12.62
C HIS A 90 18.51 7.22 11.42
N GLY A 91 17.20 6.91 11.31
CA GLY A 91 16.65 6.16 10.19
C GLY A 91 17.17 4.73 10.05
N ILE A 92 17.52 4.07 11.16
CA ILE A 92 18.08 2.71 11.18
C ILE A 92 17.03 1.61 11.36
N MET A 93 15.82 1.97 11.82
CA MET A 93 14.72 1.02 12.05
C MET A 93 13.88 0.90 10.78
N ASN A 94 13.94 -0.27 10.12
CA ASN A 94 13.18 -0.54 8.89
C ASN A 94 13.25 0.60 7.85
N PRO A 95 14.46 0.98 7.41
CA PRO A 95 14.63 2.10 6.50
C PRO A 95 13.88 1.89 5.18
N GLY A 96 13.24 2.95 4.69
CA GLY A 96 12.52 2.94 3.41
C GLY A 96 11.18 2.20 3.40
N LYS A 97 10.69 1.70 4.54
CA LYS A 97 9.39 1.03 4.65
C LYS A 97 8.28 2.05 4.90
N ILE A 98 7.06 1.75 4.39
CA ILE A 98 5.82 2.54 4.52
C ILE A 98 5.96 3.98 3.99
N LEU A 99 6.84 4.76 4.58
CA LEU A 99 7.06 6.18 4.29
C LEU A 99 8.21 6.41 3.29
N GLY A 100 8.59 5.36 2.55
CA GLY A 100 9.72 5.33 1.65
C GLY A 100 9.77 6.47 0.63
N GLY A 101 10.99 6.93 0.33
CA GLY A 101 11.30 7.96 -0.66
C GLY A 101 11.55 9.36 -0.09
N GLY A 102 11.24 9.63 1.19
CA GLY A 102 11.48 10.95 1.80
C GLY A 102 12.68 11.02 2.76
N MET A 103 13.34 9.91 3.06
CA MET A 103 14.46 9.89 4.00
C MET A 103 15.85 9.67 3.36
N ALA A 104 15.92 9.52 2.04
CA ALA A 104 17.18 9.40 1.33
C ALA A 104 17.87 10.77 1.04
N GLY A 105 17.32 11.88 1.54
CA GLY A 105 17.75 13.24 1.19
C GLY A 105 18.13 14.15 2.34
N VAL A 106 18.22 13.67 3.57
CA VAL A 106 18.74 14.50 4.68
C VAL A 106 19.93 13.79 5.31
N ARG A 107 21.03 13.87 4.59
CA ARG A 107 22.36 13.93 5.20
C ARG A 107 22.64 15.43 5.38
N ASP A 108 22.45 15.89 6.56
CA ASP A 108 23.21 16.99 7.20
C ASP A 108 23.15 16.79 8.70
#